data_00eba327f0b4aac8880bc14c0978be36
#
_entry.id   00eba327f0b4aac8880bc14c0978be36
#
_cell.length_a   1.000
_cell.length_b   1.000
_cell.length_c   1.000
_cell.angle_alpha   90.00
_cell.angle_beta   90.00
_cell.angle_gamma   90.00
#
_symmetry.space_group_name_H-M   'P 1'
#
loop_
_entity.id
_entity.type
_entity.pdbx_description
1 polymer ?
#
loop_
_entity_poly.entity_id
_entity_poly.type
_entity_poly.pdbx_seq_one_letter_code
_entity_poly.pdbx_strand_id
1 'polypeptide(L)'
;MKIENLCMSFGTQTIFDNISFQINNNDKVGIIGVNGAGKSTLFNILLGNITPDSGTITLNTKINLGYLPQVIMDDASNKEETVFEYLLEGRPIKELKEELNSLYEIIARTQDEYELKKYYKKINYVSELLEY
;
A
#
# COMPACT_ATOMS: atom_id res chain seq x y z
N MET A 1 11.05 8.05 2.15
CA MET A 1 11.47 6.68 1.78
C MET A 1 12.98 6.66 1.68
N LYS A 2 13.64 5.64 2.23
CA LYS A 2 15.10 5.47 2.18
C LYS A 2 15.43 4.05 1.71
N ILE A 3 16.37 3.94 0.78
CA ILE A 3 16.87 2.67 0.25
C ILE A 3 18.37 2.65 0.53
N GLU A 4 18.88 1.56 1.09
CA GLU A 4 20.27 1.41 1.50
C GLU A 4 20.83 0.06 1.04
N ASN A 5 21.96 0.14 0.33
CA ASN A 5 22.76 -1.01 -0.10
C ASN A 5 21.93 -2.07 -0.87
N LEU A 6 20.99 -1.63 -1.71
CA LEU A 6 20.12 -2.53 -2.45
C LEU A 6 20.90 -3.27 -3.53
N CYS A 7 20.86 -4.60 -3.49
CA CYS A 7 21.40 -5.49 -4.51
C CYS A 7 20.27 -6.38 -5.05
N MET A 8 20.28 -6.62 -6.36
CA MET A 8 19.34 -7.51 -7.03
C MET A 8 19.93 -8.08 -8.28
N SER A 9 19.81 -9.40 -8.46
CA SER A 9 20.25 -10.13 -9.64
C SER A 9 19.20 -11.13 -10.11
N PHE A 10 19.13 -11.38 -11.40
CA PHE A 10 18.35 -12.48 -11.99
C PHE A 10 19.33 -13.46 -12.65
N GLY A 11 19.54 -14.60 -12.01
CA GLY A 11 20.56 -15.55 -12.42
C GLY A 11 21.96 -14.93 -12.44
N THR A 12 22.57 -14.82 -13.62
CA THR A 12 23.92 -14.22 -13.77
C THR A 12 23.88 -12.72 -14.05
N GLN A 13 22.71 -12.14 -14.25
CA GLN A 13 22.57 -10.72 -14.58
C GLN A 13 22.33 -9.88 -13.32
N THR A 14 23.29 -9.05 -12.97
CA THR A 14 23.12 -8.05 -11.91
C THR A 14 22.28 -6.88 -12.43
N ILE A 15 21.20 -6.55 -11.69
CA ILE A 15 20.30 -5.44 -11.99
C ILE A 15 20.67 -4.23 -11.11
N PHE A 16 20.86 -4.47 -9.81
CA PHE A 16 21.31 -3.45 -8.87
C PHE A 16 22.52 -3.94 -8.10
N ASP A 17 23.53 -3.09 -8.02
CA ASP A 17 24.76 -3.35 -7.28
C ASP A 17 24.95 -2.24 -6.25
N ASN A 18 24.57 -2.54 -5.00
CA ASN A 18 24.77 -1.69 -3.83
C ASN A 18 24.25 -0.25 -3.99
N ILE A 19 23.05 -0.10 -4.58
CA ILE A 19 22.47 1.23 -4.77
C ILE A 19 21.84 1.75 -3.48
N SER A 20 22.02 3.05 -3.22
CA SER A 20 21.44 3.74 -2.07
C SER A 20 20.94 5.12 -2.48
N PHE A 21 19.73 5.46 -2.06
CA PHE A 21 19.15 6.79 -2.29
C PHE A 21 18.01 7.07 -1.32
N GLN A 22 17.63 8.33 -1.23
CA GLN A 22 16.53 8.79 -0.39
C GLN A 22 15.59 9.66 -1.19
N ILE A 23 14.29 9.49 -0.93
CA ILE A 23 13.22 10.35 -1.46
C ILE A 23 12.54 10.99 -0.25
N ASN A 24 12.53 12.33 -0.22
CA ASN A 24 11.91 13.11 0.84
C ASN A 24 10.44 13.38 0.55
N ASN A 25 9.73 13.94 1.52
CA ASN A 25 8.35 14.38 1.31
C ASN A 25 8.32 15.48 0.25
N ASN A 26 7.33 15.40 -0.65
CA ASN A 26 7.10 16.31 -1.77
C ASN A 26 8.16 16.27 -2.90
N ASP A 27 9.13 15.37 -2.86
CA ASP A 27 10.04 15.17 -3.98
C ASP A 27 9.29 14.61 -5.19
N LYS A 28 9.66 15.10 -6.39
CA LYS A 28 9.24 14.56 -7.68
C LYS A 28 10.46 13.92 -8.33
N VAL A 29 10.49 12.61 -8.40
CA VAL A 29 11.66 11.85 -8.85
C VAL A 29 11.34 11.15 -10.16
N GLY A 30 12.19 11.34 -11.17
CA GLY A 30 12.15 10.62 -12.44
C GLY A 30 13.22 9.53 -12.49
N ILE A 31 12.82 8.30 -12.85
CA ILE A 31 13.74 7.19 -13.09
C ILE A 31 13.91 7.01 -14.59
N ILE A 32 15.12 7.24 -15.09
CA ILE A 32 15.48 7.12 -16.51
C ILE A 32 16.48 5.99 -16.74
N GLY A 33 16.42 5.36 -17.90
CA GLY A 33 17.32 4.29 -18.30
C GLY A 33 16.78 3.53 -19.50
N VAL A 34 17.64 2.76 -20.16
CA VAL A 34 17.28 1.90 -21.29
C VAL A 34 16.28 0.81 -20.88
N ASN A 35 15.66 0.16 -21.88
CA ASN A 35 14.82 -0.99 -21.61
C ASN A 35 15.65 -2.13 -20.99
N GLY A 36 15.11 -2.76 -19.94
CA GLY A 36 15.84 -3.79 -19.20
C GLY A 36 16.75 -3.27 -18.08
N ALA A 37 16.90 -1.96 -17.90
CA ALA A 37 17.76 -1.36 -16.85
C ALA A 37 17.25 -1.60 -15.41
N GLY A 38 16.15 -2.30 -15.19
CA GLY A 38 15.63 -2.60 -13.87
C GLY A 38 14.59 -1.61 -13.32
N LYS A 39 14.10 -0.65 -14.13
CA LYS A 39 13.10 0.34 -13.67
C LYS A 39 11.86 -0.33 -13.05
N SER A 40 11.25 -1.28 -13.77
CA SER A 40 10.09 -2.04 -13.28
C SER A 40 10.44 -2.95 -12.10
N THR A 41 11.65 -3.51 -12.08
CA THR A 41 12.16 -4.31 -10.97
C THR A 41 12.22 -3.48 -9.70
N LEU A 42 12.71 -2.24 -9.78
CA LEU A 42 12.75 -1.33 -8.64
C LEU A 42 11.34 -1.06 -8.09
N PHE A 43 10.36 -0.76 -8.95
CA PHE A 43 8.98 -0.58 -8.51
C PHE A 43 8.41 -1.84 -7.87
N ASN A 44 8.64 -3.02 -8.43
CA ASN A 44 8.18 -4.28 -7.85
C ASN A 44 8.83 -4.57 -6.47
N ILE A 45 10.09 -4.19 -6.29
CA ILE A 45 10.75 -4.29 -4.98
C ILE A 45 10.12 -3.30 -3.99
N LEU A 46 9.83 -2.06 -4.40
CA LEU A 46 9.19 -1.05 -3.56
C LEU A 46 7.77 -1.43 -3.15
N LEU A 47 7.05 -2.13 -4.02
CA LEU A 47 5.70 -2.66 -3.77
C LEU A 47 5.71 -3.93 -2.91
N GLY A 48 6.89 -4.53 -2.68
CA GLY A 48 7.00 -5.80 -1.97
C GLY A 48 6.69 -7.04 -2.81
N ASN A 49 6.49 -6.89 -4.13
CA ASN A 49 6.21 -7.99 -5.05
C ASN A 49 7.45 -8.85 -5.30
N ILE A 50 8.65 -8.27 -5.17
CA ILE A 50 9.94 -8.94 -5.33
C ILE A 50 10.81 -8.63 -4.11
N THR A 51 11.41 -9.67 -3.55
CA THR A 51 12.40 -9.52 -2.46
C THR A 51 13.79 -9.33 -3.07
N PRO A 52 14.52 -8.26 -2.74
CA PRO A 52 15.89 -8.07 -3.20
C PRO A 52 16.85 -9.08 -2.58
N ASP A 53 18.02 -9.30 -3.21
CA ASP A 53 19.07 -10.17 -2.69
C ASP A 53 19.65 -9.65 -1.38
N SER A 54 19.80 -8.33 -1.26
CA SER A 54 20.22 -7.64 -0.03
C SER A 54 19.83 -6.17 -0.04
N GLY A 55 20.02 -5.50 1.10
CA GLY A 55 19.70 -4.10 1.29
C GLY A 55 18.46 -3.88 2.15
N THR A 56 18.18 -2.63 2.46
CA THR A 56 17.06 -2.23 3.32
C THR A 56 16.23 -1.14 2.67
N ILE A 57 14.92 -1.31 2.73
CA ILE A 57 13.95 -0.29 2.30
C ILE A 57 13.18 0.17 3.52
N THR A 58 13.32 1.44 3.86
CA THR A 58 12.60 2.06 4.98
C THR A 58 11.52 2.98 4.44
N LEU A 59 10.28 2.62 4.64
CA LEU A 59 9.12 3.48 4.39
C LEU A 59 8.69 4.13 5.70
N ASN A 60 8.28 5.40 5.64
CA ASN A 60 7.62 6.01 6.78
C ASN A 60 6.27 5.32 6.99
N THR A 61 5.97 4.85 8.20
CA THR A 61 4.76 4.11 8.56
C THR A 61 3.44 4.83 8.29
N LYS A 62 3.49 6.14 7.98
CA LYS A 62 2.32 6.96 7.65
C LYS A 62 2.09 7.18 6.15
N ILE A 63 2.88 6.52 5.29
CA ILE A 63 2.77 6.69 3.84
C ILE A 63 1.93 5.54 3.26
N ASN A 64 0.85 5.89 2.60
CA ASN A 64 0.14 4.98 1.71
C ASN A 64 0.82 5.02 0.34
N LEU A 65 1.28 3.88 -0.15
CA LEU A 65 1.93 3.76 -1.45
C LEU A 65 0.88 3.44 -2.51
N GLY A 66 0.68 4.37 -3.45
CA GLY A 66 -0.12 4.13 -4.65
C GLY A 66 0.78 3.79 -5.84
N TYR A 67 0.34 2.86 -6.69
CA TYR A 67 1.04 2.46 -7.89
C TYR A 67 0.11 2.51 -9.11
N LEU A 68 0.55 3.18 -10.16
CA LEU A 68 -0.13 3.15 -11.45
C LEU A 68 0.74 2.34 -12.43
N PRO A 69 0.29 1.15 -12.86
CA PRO A 69 1.04 0.31 -13.78
C PRO A 69 1.07 0.92 -15.19
N GLN A 70 2.10 0.59 -15.98
CA GLN A 70 2.24 1.04 -17.37
C GLN A 70 1.15 0.44 -18.28
N VAL A 71 0.73 -0.78 -17.98
CA VAL A 71 -0.37 -1.46 -18.64
C VAL A 71 -1.39 -1.78 -17.56
N ILE A 72 -2.56 -1.21 -17.68
CA ILE A 72 -3.71 -1.63 -16.87
C ILE A 72 -4.11 -2.97 -17.47
N MET A 73 -3.66 -4.07 -16.84
CA MET A 73 -4.17 -5.39 -17.21
C MET A 73 -5.64 -5.40 -16.81
N ASP A 74 -6.49 -5.55 -17.81
CA ASP A 74 -7.93 -5.72 -17.64
C ASP A 74 -8.22 -7.06 -16.93
N ASP A 75 -7.95 -7.14 -15.62
CA ASP A 75 -8.68 -8.09 -14.79
C ASP A 75 -10.17 -7.70 -14.70
N ALA A 76 -10.49 -6.47 -15.12
CA ALA A 76 -11.85 -5.97 -15.26
C ALA A 76 -12.66 -6.61 -16.40
N SER A 77 -12.04 -7.35 -17.32
CA SER A 77 -12.72 -7.93 -18.49
C SER A 77 -13.71 -9.05 -18.14
N ASN A 78 -13.79 -9.49 -16.88
CA ASN A 78 -14.71 -10.54 -16.42
C ASN A 78 -15.61 -10.15 -15.26
N LYS A 79 -15.57 -8.90 -14.80
CA LYS A 79 -16.46 -8.43 -13.73
C LYS A 79 -17.43 -7.40 -14.30
N GLU A 80 -18.72 -7.66 -14.18
CA GLU A 80 -19.78 -6.66 -14.42
C GLU A 80 -19.77 -5.61 -13.30
N GLU A 81 -18.61 -4.98 -13.08
CA GLU A 81 -18.46 -3.93 -12.08
C GLU A 81 -18.72 -2.56 -12.69
N THR A 82 -19.42 -1.73 -11.95
CA THR A 82 -19.58 -0.32 -12.33
C THR A 82 -18.27 0.44 -12.10
N VAL A 83 -18.08 1.56 -12.81
CA VAL A 83 -16.95 2.48 -12.60
C VAL A 83 -16.85 2.91 -11.12
N PHE A 84 -17.99 3.05 -10.45
CA PHE A 84 -18.05 3.42 -9.05
C PHE A 84 -17.49 2.31 -8.13
N GLU A 85 -17.86 1.06 -8.38
CA GLU A 85 -17.32 -0.10 -7.62
C GLU A 85 -15.81 -0.24 -7.84
N TYR A 86 -15.34 -0.10 -9.09
CA TYR A 86 -13.90 -0.11 -9.40
C TYR A 86 -13.12 1.00 -8.66
N LEU A 87 -13.67 2.21 -8.59
CA LEU A 87 -13.05 3.30 -7.85
C LEU A 87 -13.03 3.06 -6.33
N LEU A 88 -14.03 2.36 -5.81
CA LEU A 88 -14.08 1.99 -4.39
C LEU A 88 -13.10 0.88 -4.02
N GLU A 89 -12.69 0.01 -4.96
CA GLU A 89 -11.67 -1.03 -4.70
C GLU A 89 -10.31 -0.45 -4.27
N GLY A 90 -9.98 0.78 -4.70
CA GLY A 90 -8.79 1.50 -4.24
C GLY A 90 -8.81 1.92 -2.77
N ARG A 91 -9.94 1.75 -2.07
CA ARG A 91 -10.11 2.05 -0.65
C ARG A 91 -10.40 0.76 0.11
N PRO A 92 -9.91 0.60 1.34
CA PRO A 92 -10.19 -0.57 2.17
C PRO A 92 -11.63 -0.53 2.76
N ILE A 93 -12.63 -0.30 1.89
CA ILE A 93 -14.04 -0.13 2.30
C ILE A 93 -14.60 -1.39 2.96
N LYS A 94 -14.24 -2.56 2.43
CA LYS A 94 -14.70 -3.85 2.96
C LYS A 94 -14.15 -4.07 4.36
N GLU A 95 -12.85 -3.88 4.54
CA GLU A 95 -12.15 -4.02 5.81
C GLU A 95 -12.69 -3.03 6.85
N LEU A 96 -12.91 -1.77 6.44
CA LEU A 96 -13.50 -0.76 7.33
C LEU A 96 -14.91 -1.10 7.76
N LYS A 97 -15.74 -1.65 6.87
CA LYS A 97 -17.10 -2.12 7.21
C LYS A 97 -17.07 -3.32 8.14
N GLU A 98 -16.17 -4.27 7.91
CA GLU A 98 -15.98 -5.43 8.80
C GLU A 98 -15.50 -4.98 10.18
N GLU A 99 -14.56 -4.04 10.26
CA GLU A 99 -14.10 -3.46 11.51
C GLU A 99 -15.24 -2.74 12.25
N LEU A 100 -16.03 -1.95 11.54
CA LEU A 100 -17.18 -1.24 12.13
C LEU A 100 -18.21 -2.22 12.70
N ASN A 101 -18.55 -3.28 11.98
CA ASN A 101 -19.47 -4.32 12.45
C ASN A 101 -18.91 -5.02 13.70
N SER A 102 -17.64 -5.37 13.72
CA SER A 102 -17.00 -5.98 14.89
C SER A 102 -17.03 -5.07 16.12
N LEU A 103 -16.84 -3.77 15.93
CA LEU A 103 -16.93 -2.77 17.01
C LEU A 103 -18.35 -2.66 17.57
N TYR A 104 -19.38 -2.72 16.74
CA TYR A 104 -20.78 -2.76 17.21
C TYR A 104 -21.10 -4.02 18.01
N GLU A 105 -20.60 -5.18 17.59
CA GLU A 105 -20.76 -6.42 18.36
C GLU A 105 -20.06 -6.36 19.73
N ILE A 106 -18.88 -5.76 19.81
CA ILE A 106 -18.15 -5.59 21.07
C ILE A 106 -18.93 -4.66 22.00
N ILE A 107 -19.42 -3.52 21.52
CA ILE A 107 -20.22 -2.60 22.32
C ILE A 107 -21.49 -3.27 22.87
N ALA A 108 -22.17 -4.08 22.07
CA ALA A 108 -23.37 -4.78 22.50
C ALA A 108 -23.14 -5.73 23.70
N ARG A 109 -21.90 -6.16 23.92
CA ARG A 109 -21.50 -7.09 25.00
C ARG A 109 -20.75 -6.43 26.14
N THR A 110 -20.30 -5.16 25.95
CA THR A 110 -19.49 -4.42 26.93
C THR A 110 -20.40 -3.64 27.87
N GLN A 111 -20.19 -3.78 29.20
CA GLN A 111 -20.90 -3.06 30.24
C GLN A 111 -20.02 -1.97 30.91
N ASP A 112 -18.72 -1.99 30.67
CA ASP A 112 -17.78 -1.02 31.24
C ASP A 112 -17.88 0.32 30.52
N GLU A 113 -18.21 1.38 31.26
CA GLU A 113 -18.42 2.72 30.71
C GLU A 113 -17.12 3.33 30.14
N TYR A 114 -15.96 3.01 30.70
CA TYR A 114 -14.67 3.50 30.21
C TYR A 114 -14.30 2.86 28.86
N GLU A 115 -14.47 1.54 28.74
CA GLU A 115 -14.24 0.81 27.49
C GLU A 115 -15.25 1.24 26.42
N LEU A 116 -16.52 1.47 26.78
CA LEU A 116 -17.53 1.96 25.84
C LEU A 116 -17.12 3.31 25.22
N LYS A 117 -16.61 4.27 25.99
CA LYS A 117 -16.12 5.55 25.47
C LYS A 117 -14.99 5.39 24.47
N LYS A 118 -14.10 4.43 24.69
CA LYS A 118 -13.00 4.12 23.78
C LYS A 118 -13.49 3.54 22.47
N TYR A 119 -14.44 2.59 22.51
CA TYR A 119 -15.03 2.01 21.32
C TYR A 119 -15.86 3.01 20.51
N TYR A 120 -16.63 3.89 21.15
CA TYR A 120 -17.36 4.95 20.45
C TYR A 120 -16.43 5.90 19.70
N LYS A 121 -15.28 6.28 20.29
CA LYS A 121 -14.29 7.08 19.57
C LYS A 121 -13.74 6.37 18.34
N LYS A 122 -13.53 5.06 18.43
CA LYS A 122 -13.03 4.25 17.32
C LYS A 122 -14.08 4.11 16.23
N ILE A 123 -15.35 3.90 16.60
CA ILE A 123 -16.49 3.87 15.65
C ILE A 123 -16.58 5.18 14.88
N ASN A 124 -16.56 6.33 15.56
CA ASN A 124 -16.62 7.62 14.90
C ASN A 124 -15.48 7.80 13.90
N TYR A 125 -14.24 7.43 14.28
CA TYR A 125 -13.09 7.48 13.38
C TYR A 125 -13.26 6.59 12.13
N VAL A 126 -13.68 5.33 12.32
CA VAL A 126 -13.90 4.41 11.19
C VAL A 126 -15.07 4.89 10.31
N SER A 127 -16.13 5.42 10.91
CA SER A 127 -17.27 5.99 10.17
C SER A 127 -16.85 7.21 9.34
N GLU A 128 -16.05 8.12 9.88
CA GLU A 128 -15.48 9.24 9.12
C GLU A 128 -14.65 8.76 7.92
N LEU A 129 -13.87 7.69 8.08
CA LEU A 129 -13.10 7.11 6.98
C LEU A 129 -13.99 6.51 5.88
N LEU A 130 -15.21 6.11 6.19
CA LEU A 130 -16.19 5.57 5.22
C LEU A 130 -16.96 6.65 4.47
N GLU A 131 -17.08 7.87 5.04
CA GLU A 131 -17.81 8.99 4.44
C GLU A 131 -17.01 9.73 3.35
N TYR A 132 -15.68 9.64 3.34
CA TYR A 132 -14.77 10.26 2.37
C TYR A 132 -14.21 9.26 1.37
#